data_04d509b37ec329dc8379a7ef0fd38a99
#
_entry.id   04d509b37ec329dc8379a7ef0fd38a99
#
_cell.length_a   1.000
_cell.length_b   1.000
_cell.length_c   1.000
_cell.angle_alpha   90.00
_cell.angle_beta   90.00
_cell.angle_gamma   90.00
#
_symmetry.space_group_name_H-M   'P 1'
#
loop_
_entity.id
_entity.type
_entity.pdbx_description
1 polymer ?
#
loop_
_entity_poly.entity_id
_entity_poly.type
_entity_poly.pdbx_seq_one_letter_code
_entity_poly.pdbx_strand_id
1 'polypeptide(L)'
;MPASDYLERIALNERQVSFNRMSRGSANYFHWHQCLELLFVSQGYGIVIVDNQQYTLRPGRMFVFPPFKLHKVFVEADEKNAYLRTTIHLDHQLLDGCLQSFPQRRRRFASLWDADRAAPIFDLSDHASHIEVILEQFNQLPEPQADQWEEITMLILQLMVFMPAEDGQPKTISRTTASKVMQWIEENYVRKFSLADLAAALDLSESYISRIFGQETGGSIQDYLATRRVKRACELLRSTDRSVEEIGLQCGFSDAPYFITRFKKMIGKTPLQYRKAAFSLLP
;
A
#
# COMPACT_ATOMS: atom_id res chain seq x y z
N MET A 1 3.67 -11.63 22.56
CA MET A 1 3.26 -10.53 21.72
C MET A 1 2.14 -11.01 20.82
N PRO A 2 0.97 -10.36 20.73
CA PRO A 2 -0.06 -10.80 19.81
C PRO A 2 0.50 -10.74 18.38
N ALA A 3 0.14 -11.73 17.56
CA ALA A 3 0.54 -11.81 16.15
C ALA A 3 0.26 -10.46 15.49
N SER A 4 1.30 -9.82 14.99
CA SER A 4 1.18 -8.57 14.26
C SER A 4 0.39 -8.84 12.99
N ASP A 5 -0.87 -8.39 12.97
CA ASP A 5 -1.60 -8.32 11.71
C ASP A 5 -0.77 -7.40 10.80
N TYR A 6 -0.35 -7.84 9.62
CA TYR A 6 0.31 -7.01 8.58
C TYR A 6 -0.55 -5.82 8.15
N LEU A 7 -1.81 -5.84 8.50
CA LEU A 7 -2.74 -4.79 8.14
C LEU A 7 -2.59 -3.62 9.13
N GLU A 8 -2.00 -2.56 8.66
CA GLU A 8 -2.17 -1.26 9.28
C GLU A 8 -3.51 -0.67 8.84
N ARG A 9 -4.45 -0.56 9.76
CA ARG A 9 -5.74 0.06 9.48
C ARG A 9 -5.58 1.56 9.49
N ILE A 10 -5.41 2.12 8.31
CA ILE A 10 -5.50 3.56 8.15
C ILE A 10 -6.98 3.93 8.22
N ALA A 11 -7.35 4.62 9.27
CA ALA A 11 -8.69 5.19 9.37
C ALA A 11 -8.80 6.37 8.39
N LEU A 12 -9.10 6.05 7.14
CA LEU A 12 -9.59 7.04 6.17
C LEU A 12 -11.05 7.37 6.48
N ASN A 13 -11.36 7.76 7.71
CA ASN A 13 -12.70 7.96 8.25
C ASN A 13 -13.61 8.70 7.24
N GLU A 14 -14.58 9.41 7.67
CA GLU A 14 -15.45 10.28 6.87
C GLU A 14 -14.69 11.24 5.95
N ARG A 15 -13.41 11.50 6.24
CA ARG A 15 -12.52 12.39 5.48
C ARG A 15 -11.78 11.73 4.31
N GLN A 16 -11.74 10.41 4.23
CA GLN A 16 -11.08 9.59 3.18
C GLN A 16 -9.62 9.96 2.85
N VAL A 17 -8.99 10.78 3.66
CA VAL A 17 -7.59 11.21 3.62
C VAL A 17 -7.03 11.24 5.04
N SER A 18 -5.79 10.83 5.20
CA SER A 18 -5.00 11.06 6.41
C SER A 18 -3.69 11.75 6.00
N PHE A 19 -3.46 12.92 6.54
CA PHE A 19 -2.25 13.71 6.31
C PHE A 19 -1.50 13.89 7.62
N ASN A 20 -0.28 13.40 7.69
CA ASN A 20 0.59 13.50 8.87
C ASN A 20 1.88 14.21 8.50
N ARG A 21 1.97 15.48 8.83
CA ARG A 21 3.11 16.35 8.56
C ARG A 21 4.18 16.20 9.63
N MET A 22 5.43 16.07 9.20
CA MET A 22 6.62 16.02 10.07
C MET A 22 6.52 14.99 11.21
N SER A 23 5.86 13.86 10.94
CA SER A 23 5.71 12.79 11.91
C SER A 23 7.06 12.12 12.20
N ARG A 24 7.26 11.72 13.46
CA ARG A 24 8.42 10.97 13.95
C ARG A 24 8.03 9.51 14.14
N GLY A 25 8.96 8.62 13.92
CA GLY A 25 8.75 7.19 14.10
C GLY A 25 8.53 6.46 12.78
N SER A 26 8.88 5.19 12.77
CA SER A 26 8.70 4.27 11.65
C SER A 26 8.04 3.00 12.16
N ALA A 27 7.18 2.42 11.34
CA ALA A 27 6.71 1.06 11.55
C ALA A 27 7.86 0.11 11.20
N ASN A 28 8.68 -0.27 12.17
CA ASN A 28 9.79 -1.20 11.96
C ASN A 28 9.32 -2.65 11.79
N TYR A 29 8.20 -2.83 11.11
CA TYR A 29 7.61 -4.12 10.75
C TYR A 29 7.03 -4.02 9.35
N PHE A 30 6.89 -5.15 8.69
CA PHE A 30 6.18 -5.20 7.41
C PHE A 30 4.69 -4.98 7.64
N HIS A 31 4.11 -4.09 6.85
CA HIS A 31 2.68 -3.81 6.86
C HIS A 31 2.17 -3.46 5.46
N TRP A 32 0.88 -3.43 5.33
CA TRP A 32 0.16 -2.95 4.15
C TRP A 32 -1.16 -2.32 4.60
N HIS A 33 -1.74 -1.51 3.76
CA HIS A 33 -3.00 -0.84 4.00
C HIS A 33 -3.85 -0.79 2.72
N GLN A 34 -5.14 -0.48 2.86
CA GLN A 34 -6.12 -0.50 1.77
C GLN A 34 -6.09 0.76 0.88
N CYS A 35 -5.35 1.77 1.25
CA CYS A 35 -5.27 3.07 0.58
C CYS A 35 -3.94 3.26 -0.14
N LEU A 36 -3.85 4.28 -0.99
CA LEU A 36 -2.60 4.77 -1.54
C LEU A 36 -1.86 5.57 -0.46
N GLU A 37 -0.56 5.33 -0.28
CA GLU A 37 0.29 6.15 0.57
C GLU A 37 1.36 6.84 -0.26
N LEU A 38 1.56 8.13 0.00
CA LEU A 38 2.75 8.87 -0.39
C LEU A 38 3.55 9.19 0.88
N LEU A 39 4.82 8.81 0.89
CA LEU A 39 5.73 9.08 1.99
C LEU A 39 6.88 9.95 1.50
N PHE A 40 6.94 11.20 1.95
CA PHE A 40 8.04 12.12 1.66
C PHE A 40 8.98 12.22 2.86
N VAL A 41 10.27 12.06 2.63
CA VAL A 41 11.31 12.10 3.66
C VAL A 41 11.86 13.50 3.74
N SER A 42 11.61 14.18 4.86
CA SER A 42 12.15 15.52 5.15
C SER A 42 13.54 15.44 5.80
N GLN A 43 13.73 14.47 6.71
CA GLN A 43 15.00 14.28 7.41
C GLN A 43 15.20 12.82 7.79
N GLY A 44 16.45 12.38 7.88
CA GLY A 44 16.84 11.05 8.35
C GLY A 44 17.26 10.12 7.22
N TYR A 45 17.90 9.02 7.62
CA TYR A 45 18.42 7.99 6.72
C TYR A 45 17.98 6.62 7.20
N GLY A 46 17.76 5.72 6.25
CA GLY A 46 17.30 4.38 6.55
C GLY A 46 17.11 3.56 5.29
N ILE A 47 16.21 2.59 5.38
CA ILE A 47 15.92 1.63 4.33
C ILE A 47 14.41 1.46 4.21
N VAL A 48 13.92 1.46 2.97
CA VAL A 48 12.57 1.03 2.64
C VAL A 48 12.67 -0.30 1.92
N ILE A 49 11.87 -1.27 2.35
CA ILE A 49 11.74 -2.56 1.68
C ILE A 49 10.32 -2.64 1.12
N VAL A 50 10.21 -2.81 -0.19
CA VAL A 50 8.95 -2.98 -0.92
C VAL A 50 9.20 -3.86 -2.14
N ASP A 51 8.25 -4.73 -2.50
CA ASP A 51 8.41 -5.69 -3.60
C ASP A 51 9.69 -6.54 -3.49
N ASN A 52 10.11 -6.85 -2.26
CA ASN A 52 11.37 -7.55 -1.96
C ASN A 52 12.64 -6.83 -2.45
N GLN A 53 12.52 -5.56 -2.75
CA GLN A 53 13.65 -4.69 -3.09
C GLN A 53 13.92 -3.72 -1.95
N GLN A 54 15.20 -3.44 -1.76
CA GLN A 54 15.66 -2.54 -0.72
C GLN A 54 16.07 -1.21 -1.37
N TYR A 55 15.54 -0.12 -0.82
CA TYR A 55 15.83 1.23 -1.29
C TYR A 55 16.37 2.07 -0.14
N THR A 56 17.36 2.89 -0.42
CA THR A 56 17.85 3.86 0.56
C THR A 56 16.80 4.91 0.84
N LEU A 57 16.45 5.09 2.11
CA LEU A 57 15.65 6.20 2.60
C LEU A 57 16.60 7.36 2.89
N ARG A 58 16.33 8.54 2.33
CA ARG A 58 17.10 9.77 2.55
C ARG A 58 16.25 11.02 2.30
N PRO A 59 16.66 12.19 2.78
CA PRO A 59 15.92 13.43 2.54
C PRO A 59 15.71 13.70 1.03
N GLY A 60 14.53 14.21 0.70
CA GLY A 60 14.11 14.50 -0.68
C GLY A 60 13.59 13.29 -1.46
N ARG A 61 13.58 12.08 -0.88
CA ARG A 61 12.92 10.94 -1.52
C ARG A 61 11.44 10.88 -1.19
N MET A 62 10.67 10.53 -2.23
CA MET A 62 9.26 10.22 -2.11
C MET A 62 9.03 8.77 -2.52
N PHE A 63 8.40 8.02 -1.62
CA PHE A 63 7.96 6.65 -1.85
C PHE A 63 6.45 6.66 -2.05
N VAL A 64 5.98 5.89 -3.02
CA VAL A 64 4.55 5.70 -3.26
C VAL A 64 4.22 4.24 -3.07
N PHE A 65 3.35 3.94 -2.11
CA PHE A 65 2.92 2.56 -1.85
C PHE A 65 1.49 2.37 -2.34
N PRO A 66 1.32 1.62 -3.45
CA PRO A 66 0.00 1.23 -3.93
C PRO A 66 -0.82 0.51 -2.86
N PRO A 67 -2.16 0.53 -2.95
CA PRO A 67 -3.01 -0.24 -2.06
C PRO A 67 -2.60 -1.71 -1.99
N PHE A 68 -2.59 -2.26 -0.78
CA PHE A 68 -2.22 -3.66 -0.49
C PHE A 68 -0.77 -4.04 -0.82
N LYS A 69 0.10 -3.06 -1.05
CA LYS A 69 1.53 -3.31 -1.28
C LYS A 69 2.24 -3.49 0.07
N LEU A 70 2.81 -4.67 0.28
CA LEU A 70 3.58 -4.97 1.49
C LEU A 70 4.88 -4.18 1.50
N HIS A 71 5.11 -3.39 2.53
CA HIS A 71 6.31 -2.57 2.68
C HIS A 71 6.76 -2.46 4.14
N LYS A 72 8.00 -2.06 4.32
CA LYS A 72 8.60 -1.78 5.63
C LYS A 72 9.51 -0.58 5.53
N VAL A 73 9.42 0.31 6.49
CA VAL A 73 10.33 1.44 6.65
C VAL A 73 11.20 1.18 7.88
N PHE A 74 12.47 1.02 7.67
CA PHE A 74 13.46 0.81 8.74
C PHE A 74 14.33 2.05 8.89
N VAL A 75 14.27 2.68 10.04
CA VAL A 75 15.11 3.83 10.40
C VAL A 75 15.64 3.63 11.79
N GLU A 76 16.94 3.70 11.96
CA GLU A 76 17.59 3.83 13.26
C GLU A 76 17.64 5.32 13.62
N ALA A 77 16.55 5.81 14.21
CA ALA A 77 16.50 7.17 14.72
C ALA A 77 17.08 7.21 16.13
N ASP A 78 18.03 8.11 16.35
CA ASP A 78 18.56 8.45 17.66
C ASP A 78 18.40 9.96 17.92
N GLU A 79 18.86 10.45 19.07
CA GLU A 79 18.77 11.87 19.42
C GLU A 79 19.53 12.80 18.44
N LYS A 80 20.51 12.26 17.70
CA LYS A 80 21.32 13.00 16.73
C LYS A 80 20.80 12.86 15.30
N ASN A 81 20.08 11.76 15.00
CA ASN A 81 19.54 11.44 13.68
C ASN A 81 18.02 11.42 13.74
N ALA A 82 17.40 12.60 13.83
CA ALA A 82 15.95 12.69 13.78
C ALA A 82 15.42 12.18 12.43
N TYR A 83 14.37 11.38 12.50
CA TYR A 83 13.60 11.00 11.33
C TYR A 83 12.31 11.80 11.24
N LEU A 84 12.17 12.58 10.18
CA LEU A 84 10.98 13.37 9.91
C LEU A 84 10.45 13.04 8.53
N ARG A 85 9.17 12.74 8.47
CA ARG A 85 8.47 12.41 7.23
C ARG A 85 7.10 13.06 7.18
N THR A 86 6.59 13.21 5.98
CA THR A 86 5.18 13.49 5.73
C THR A 86 4.54 12.28 5.07
N THR A 87 3.43 11.78 5.61
CA THR A 87 2.65 10.70 5.01
C THR A 87 1.28 11.20 4.59
N ILE A 88 0.86 10.83 3.39
CA ILE A 88 -0.45 11.13 2.84
C ILE A 88 -1.10 9.81 2.47
N HIS A 89 -2.14 9.42 3.20
CA HIS A 89 -2.96 8.26 2.85
C HIS A 89 -4.27 8.76 2.26
N LEU A 90 -4.66 8.20 1.12
CA LEU A 90 -5.87 8.63 0.43
C LEU A 90 -6.57 7.48 -0.31
N ASP A 91 -7.88 7.62 -0.47
CA ASP A 91 -8.63 6.75 -1.38
C ASP A 91 -8.33 7.17 -2.83
N HIS A 92 -7.50 6.38 -3.50
CA HIS A 92 -7.04 6.65 -4.86
C HIS A 92 -8.17 6.69 -5.90
N GLN A 93 -9.30 6.03 -5.63
CA GLN A 93 -10.42 5.97 -6.57
C GLN A 93 -11.23 7.25 -6.57
N LEU A 94 -11.42 7.84 -5.38
CA LEU A 94 -12.07 9.13 -5.28
C LEU A 94 -11.25 10.20 -5.98
N LEU A 95 -9.93 10.21 -5.77
CA LEU A 95 -9.04 11.13 -6.46
C LEU A 95 -9.04 10.90 -7.99
N ASP A 96 -9.05 9.65 -8.44
CA ASP A 96 -9.17 9.33 -9.86
C ASP A 96 -10.46 9.90 -10.47
N GLY A 97 -11.58 9.87 -9.70
CA GLY A 97 -12.84 10.52 -10.05
C GLY A 97 -12.68 12.03 -10.23
N CYS A 98 -12.01 12.72 -9.31
CA CYS A 98 -11.76 14.17 -9.40
C CYS A 98 -10.89 14.56 -10.61
N LEU A 99 -10.06 13.64 -11.09
CA LEU A 99 -9.16 13.87 -12.23
C LEU A 99 -9.80 13.60 -13.60
N GLN A 100 -11.09 13.31 -13.71
CA GLN A 100 -11.76 12.99 -14.98
C GLN A 100 -11.58 14.08 -16.03
N SER A 101 -11.63 15.37 -15.63
CA SER A 101 -11.42 16.51 -16.52
C SER A 101 -9.96 16.71 -16.94
N PHE A 102 -9.02 15.94 -16.40
CA PHE A 102 -7.59 16.04 -16.67
C PHE A 102 -6.99 14.71 -17.17
N PRO A 103 -7.34 14.25 -18.39
CA PRO A 103 -7.08 12.87 -18.82
C PRO A 103 -5.61 12.47 -18.84
N GLN A 104 -4.69 13.41 -19.10
CA GLN A 104 -3.25 13.12 -19.04
C GLN A 104 -2.77 12.96 -17.59
N ARG A 105 -3.21 13.82 -16.68
CA ARG A 105 -2.89 13.75 -15.25
C ARG A 105 -3.49 12.50 -14.62
N ARG A 106 -4.74 12.18 -14.96
CA ARG A 106 -5.41 10.95 -14.52
C ARG A 106 -4.65 9.69 -14.91
N ARG A 107 -4.22 9.56 -16.18
CA ARG A 107 -3.41 8.42 -16.63
C ARG A 107 -2.11 8.30 -15.86
N ARG A 108 -1.44 9.42 -15.60
CA ARG A 108 -0.22 9.45 -14.81
C ARG A 108 -0.48 9.11 -13.34
N PHE A 109 -1.55 9.63 -12.75
CA PHE A 109 -1.95 9.28 -11.39
C PHE A 109 -2.27 7.78 -11.29
N ALA A 110 -3.00 7.23 -12.25
CA ALA A 110 -3.31 5.80 -12.29
C ALA A 110 -2.04 4.92 -12.30
N SER A 111 -0.96 5.35 -12.94
CA SER A 111 0.30 4.60 -12.92
C SER A 111 0.99 4.56 -11.54
N LEU A 112 0.68 5.48 -10.63
CA LEU A 112 1.25 5.50 -9.28
C LEU A 112 0.70 4.40 -8.37
N TRP A 113 -0.51 3.96 -8.62
CA TRP A 113 -1.17 2.92 -7.81
C TRP A 113 -1.44 1.62 -8.58
N ASP A 114 -0.86 1.49 -9.78
CA ASP A 114 -0.89 0.25 -10.54
C ASP A 114 -0.15 -0.85 -9.76
N ALA A 115 -0.91 -1.78 -9.25
CA ALA A 115 -0.40 -2.82 -8.34
C ALA A 115 0.48 -3.85 -9.04
N ASP A 116 0.40 -3.95 -10.37
CA ASP A 116 1.20 -4.87 -11.18
C ASP A 116 2.58 -4.28 -11.51
N ARG A 117 2.78 -3.01 -11.19
CA ARG A 117 4.07 -2.34 -11.30
C ARG A 117 4.83 -2.35 -9.98
N ALA A 118 6.14 -2.18 -10.07
CA ALA A 118 6.95 -1.89 -8.89
C ALA A 118 6.49 -0.58 -8.23
N ALA A 119 6.61 -0.50 -6.90
CA ALA A 119 6.24 0.71 -6.17
C ALA A 119 7.07 1.90 -6.66
N PRO A 120 6.45 3.01 -7.10
CA PRO A 120 7.19 4.17 -7.60
C PRO A 120 8.01 4.84 -6.50
N ILE A 121 9.26 5.16 -6.80
CA ILE A 121 10.17 5.85 -5.89
C ILE A 121 10.83 6.99 -6.66
N PHE A 122 10.65 8.20 -6.14
CA PHE A 122 11.16 9.40 -6.79
C PHE A 122 12.27 10.03 -5.96
N ASP A 123 13.34 10.40 -6.63
CA ASP A 123 14.37 11.26 -6.06
C ASP A 123 14.02 12.71 -6.39
N LEU A 124 13.54 13.42 -5.40
CA LEU A 124 13.09 14.80 -5.52
C LEU A 124 13.97 15.77 -4.74
N SER A 125 15.22 15.37 -4.47
CA SER A 125 16.18 16.14 -3.66
C SER A 125 16.38 17.56 -4.19
N ASP A 126 16.45 17.73 -5.51
CA ASP A 126 16.62 19.03 -6.17
C ASP A 126 15.40 19.96 -6.00
N HIS A 127 14.26 19.38 -5.64
CA HIS A 127 13.00 20.09 -5.46
C HIS A 127 12.48 20.04 -4.01
N ALA A 128 13.28 19.50 -3.07
CA ALA A 128 12.84 19.24 -1.71
C ALA A 128 12.29 20.48 -1.02
N SER A 129 12.92 21.64 -1.17
CA SER A 129 12.44 22.90 -0.58
C SER A 129 11.08 23.35 -1.11
N HIS A 130 10.82 23.17 -2.39
CA HIS A 130 9.51 23.49 -2.99
C HIS A 130 8.43 22.54 -2.49
N ILE A 131 8.76 21.25 -2.39
CA ILE A 131 7.82 20.24 -1.87
C ILE A 131 7.49 20.51 -0.41
N GLU A 132 8.48 20.89 0.40
CA GLU A 132 8.26 21.27 1.81
C GLU A 132 7.30 22.46 1.93
N VAL A 133 7.44 23.47 1.06
CA VAL A 133 6.53 24.62 1.04
C VAL A 133 5.11 24.18 0.68
N ILE A 134 4.95 23.35 -0.34
CA ILE A 134 3.62 22.84 -0.76
C ILE A 134 2.97 22.03 0.37
N LEU A 135 3.73 21.15 1.00
CA LEU A 135 3.24 20.33 2.12
C LEU A 135 2.87 21.18 3.33
N GLU A 136 3.64 22.24 3.60
CA GLU A 136 3.36 23.17 4.70
C GLU A 136 2.13 24.05 4.41
N GLN A 137 1.96 24.53 3.20
CA GLN A 137 0.76 25.26 2.79
C GLN A 137 -0.50 24.42 3.00
N PHE A 138 -0.46 23.15 2.61
CA PHE A 138 -1.58 22.24 2.84
C PHE A 138 -1.82 22.00 4.34
N ASN A 139 -0.76 21.86 5.13
CA ASN A 139 -0.84 21.67 6.58
C ASN A 139 -1.50 22.84 7.32
N GLN A 140 -1.36 24.05 6.77
CA GLN A 140 -1.90 25.29 7.36
C GLN A 140 -3.36 25.57 6.96
N LEU A 141 -3.92 24.77 6.04
CA LEU A 141 -5.33 24.93 5.70
C LEU A 141 -6.20 24.67 6.94
N PRO A 142 -7.25 25.49 7.15
CA PRO A 142 -8.17 25.27 8.25
C PRO A 142 -8.79 23.89 8.14
N GLU A 143 -9.07 23.25 9.27
CA GLU A 143 -9.66 21.91 9.29
C GLU A 143 -10.89 21.86 8.37
N PRO A 144 -10.92 20.94 7.41
CA PRO A 144 -11.89 21.04 6.33
C PRO A 144 -13.27 20.63 6.77
N GLN A 145 -14.22 21.41 6.33
CA GLN A 145 -15.60 20.99 6.15
C GLN A 145 -15.69 20.05 4.93
N ALA A 146 -16.81 19.42 4.69
CA ALA A 146 -17.06 18.24 3.85
C ALA A 146 -16.35 18.07 2.48
N ASP A 147 -15.71 19.08 1.91
CA ASP A 147 -15.18 19.08 0.53
C ASP A 147 -13.65 19.18 0.42
N GLN A 148 -12.94 18.34 1.20
CA GLN A 148 -11.46 18.28 1.20
C GLN A 148 -10.85 17.75 -0.12
N TRP A 149 -11.67 17.22 -1.03
CA TRP A 149 -11.18 16.61 -2.25
C TRP A 149 -10.55 17.58 -3.23
N GLU A 150 -11.03 18.82 -3.28
CA GLU A 150 -10.42 19.86 -4.12
C GLU A 150 -8.99 20.15 -3.63
N GLU A 151 -8.82 20.36 -2.35
CA GLU A 151 -7.52 20.68 -1.75
C GLU A 151 -6.53 19.51 -1.89
N ILE A 152 -6.97 18.27 -1.62
CA ILE A 152 -6.09 17.11 -1.80
C ILE A 152 -5.79 16.86 -3.28
N THR A 153 -6.73 17.10 -4.18
CA THR A 153 -6.51 17.01 -5.62
C THR A 153 -5.45 18.03 -6.06
N MET A 154 -5.56 19.27 -5.59
CA MET A 154 -4.57 20.32 -5.86
C MET A 154 -3.19 19.94 -5.31
N LEU A 155 -3.11 19.46 -4.07
CA LEU A 155 -1.86 18.98 -3.48
C LEU A 155 -1.21 17.89 -4.35
N ILE A 156 -1.96 16.86 -4.70
CA ILE A 156 -1.42 15.74 -5.49
C ILE A 156 -1.00 16.20 -6.89
N LEU A 157 -1.78 17.07 -7.54
CA LEU A 157 -1.41 17.63 -8.84
C LEU A 157 -0.12 18.44 -8.78
N GLN A 158 0.07 19.25 -7.72
CA GLN A 158 1.30 20.02 -7.50
C GLN A 158 2.50 19.08 -7.27
N LEU A 159 2.37 18.07 -6.41
CA LEU A 159 3.44 17.08 -6.17
C LEU A 159 3.81 16.33 -7.46
N MET A 160 2.82 15.94 -8.26
CA MET A 160 3.03 15.25 -9.52
C MET A 160 3.82 16.08 -10.56
N VAL A 161 3.89 17.39 -10.43
CA VAL A 161 4.73 18.22 -11.33
C VAL A 161 6.21 17.86 -11.19
N PHE A 162 6.64 17.55 -9.97
CA PHE A 162 8.04 17.23 -9.65
C PHE A 162 8.38 15.75 -9.86
N MET A 163 7.39 14.86 -9.93
CA MET A 163 7.65 13.45 -10.17
C MET A 163 8.04 13.22 -11.63
N PRO A 164 9.17 12.57 -11.96
CA PRO A 164 9.50 12.20 -13.33
C PRO A 164 8.45 11.30 -13.98
N ALA A 165 8.33 11.38 -15.31
CA ALA A 165 7.38 10.52 -16.03
C ALA A 165 7.85 9.06 -16.14
N GLU A 166 9.16 8.83 -16.03
CA GLU A 166 9.80 7.52 -16.05
C GLU A 166 10.44 7.24 -14.69
N ASP A 167 10.14 6.09 -14.14
CA ASP A 167 10.73 5.62 -12.89
C ASP A 167 12.19 5.24 -13.13
N GLY A 168 13.11 6.05 -12.65
CA GLY A 168 14.51 5.69 -12.53
C GLY A 168 14.69 4.60 -11.48
N GLN A 169 14.30 3.37 -11.79
CA GLN A 169 14.36 2.28 -10.81
C GLN A 169 15.77 1.70 -10.69
N PRO A 170 16.34 1.63 -9.48
CA PRO A 170 17.50 0.80 -9.27
C PRO A 170 17.09 -0.68 -9.33
N LYS A 171 17.61 -1.38 -10.33
CA LYS A 171 17.46 -2.83 -10.48
C LYS A 171 18.37 -3.57 -9.49
N THR A 172 17.99 -3.71 -8.26
CA THR A 172 18.70 -4.63 -7.36
C THR A 172 17.70 -5.61 -6.77
N ILE A 173 17.63 -6.79 -7.36
CA ILE A 173 16.75 -7.88 -6.91
C ILE A 173 17.48 -8.63 -5.80
N SER A 174 17.17 -8.34 -4.55
CA SER A 174 17.49 -9.25 -3.46
C SER A 174 16.47 -10.40 -3.46
N ARG A 175 16.91 -11.60 -3.84
CA ARG A 175 16.05 -12.80 -3.84
C ARG A 175 16.07 -13.45 -2.45
N THR A 176 15.38 -12.86 -1.49
CA THR A 176 15.18 -13.45 -0.16
C THR A 176 14.24 -14.67 -0.23
N THR A 177 14.22 -15.49 0.82
CA THR A 177 13.26 -16.61 0.88
C THR A 177 11.84 -16.10 0.92
N ALA A 178 11.56 -15.02 1.65
CA ALA A 178 10.24 -14.38 1.65
C ALA A 178 9.82 -13.92 0.24
N SER A 179 10.76 -13.39 -0.56
CA SER A 179 10.45 -12.98 -1.93
C SER A 179 10.01 -14.14 -2.82
N LYS A 180 10.66 -15.29 -2.69
CA LYS A 180 10.28 -16.49 -3.43
C LYS A 180 8.92 -17.02 -3.00
N VAL A 181 8.64 -16.99 -1.70
CA VAL A 181 7.32 -17.34 -1.14
C VAL A 181 6.23 -16.42 -1.66
N MET A 182 6.46 -15.11 -1.64
CA MET A 182 5.51 -14.11 -2.15
C MET A 182 5.25 -14.32 -3.64
N GLN A 183 6.29 -14.53 -4.44
CA GLN A 183 6.15 -14.81 -5.87
C GLN A 183 5.31 -16.07 -6.11
N TRP A 184 5.60 -17.15 -5.39
CA TRP A 184 4.81 -18.38 -5.52
C TRP A 184 3.33 -18.16 -5.16
N ILE A 185 3.05 -17.36 -4.13
CA ILE A 185 1.68 -17.00 -3.75
C ILE A 185 1.00 -16.19 -4.86
N GLU A 186 1.68 -15.21 -5.46
CA GLU A 186 1.13 -14.43 -6.58
C GLU A 186 0.68 -15.32 -7.75
N GLU A 187 1.42 -16.37 -8.03
CA GLU A 187 1.12 -17.32 -9.10
C GLU A 187 0.04 -18.37 -8.71
N ASN A 188 -0.16 -18.63 -7.40
CA ASN A 188 -0.96 -19.79 -6.93
C ASN A 188 -2.10 -19.42 -5.95
N TYR A 189 -2.33 -18.16 -5.58
CA TYR A 189 -3.26 -17.76 -4.52
C TYR A 189 -4.71 -18.23 -4.72
N VAL A 190 -5.15 -18.43 -5.96
CA VAL A 190 -6.51 -18.89 -6.28
C VAL A 190 -6.71 -20.36 -5.91
N ARG A 191 -5.65 -21.16 -5.95
CA ARG A 191 -5.71 -22.59 -5.68
C ARG A 191 -5.86 -22.87 -4.17
N LYS A 192 -6.27 -24.10 -3.85
CA LYS A 192 -6.21 -24.57 -2.46
C LYS A 192 -4.75 -24.49 -2.01
N PHE A 193 -4.50 -23.72 -0.96
CA PHE A 193 -3.14 -23.55 -0.44
C PHE A 193 -2.67 -24.80 0.31
N SER A 194 -1.46 -25.23 0.02
CA SER A 194 -0.73 -26.27 0.74
C SER A 194 0.68 -25.75 1.05
N LEU A 195 1.06 -25.77 2.32
CA LEU A 195 2.41 -25.40 2.72
C LEU A 195 3.44 -26.43 2.20
N ALA A 196 3.04 -27.69 2.09
CA ALA A 196 3.88 -28.76 1.53
C ALA A 196 4.19 -28.51 0.05
N ASP A 197 3.19 -28.06 -0.75
CA ASP A 197 3.41 -27.76 -2.17
C ASP A 197 4.34 -26.55 -2.34
N LEU A 198 4.18 -25.52 -1.52
CA LEU A 198 5.08 -24.38 -1.48
C LEU A 198 6.51 -24.80 -1.10
N ALA A 199 6.64 -25.64 -0.08
CA ALA A 199 7.92 -26.15 0.39
C ALA A 199 8.63 -26.97 -0.71
N ALA A 200 7.91 -27.88 -1.35
CA ALA A 200 8.42 -28.66 -2.48
C ALA A 200 8.84 -27.77 -3.67
N ALA A 201 8.04 -26.76 -4.00
CA ALA A 201 8.35 -25.84 -5.11
C ALA A 201 9.61 -25.01 -4.87
N LEU A 202 9.98 -24.75 -3.61
CA LEU A 202 11.17 -23.98 -3.25
C LEU A 202 12.37 -24.85 -2.83
N ASP A 203 12.20 -26.17 -2.81
CA ASP A 203 13.20 -27.14 -2.31
C ASP A 203 13.65 -26.84 -0.87
N LEU A 204 12.67 -26.56 0.00
CA LEU A 204 12.86 -26.19 1.40
C LEU A 204 11.88 -26.94 2.30
N SER A 205 12.17 -27.04 3.61
CA SER A 205 11.20 -27.62 4.56
C SER A 205 10.12 -26.61 4.96
N GLU A 206 8.91 -27.11 5.25
CA GLU A 206 7.78 -26.29 5.71
C GLU A 206 8.11 -25.45 6.95
N SER A 207 8.80 -26.05 7.91
CA SER A 207 9.23 -25.39 9.14
C SER A 207 10.23 -24.26 8.87
N TYR A 208 11.18 -24.50 7.96
CA TYR A 208 12.16 -23.49 7.57
C TYR A 208 11.49 -22.31 6.89
N ILE A 209 10.63 -22.55 5.89
CA ILE A 209 9.93 -21.51 5.15
C ILE A 209 9.09 -20.65 6.09
N SER A 210 8.27 -21.29 6.96
CA SER A 210 7.40 -20.57 7.89
C SER A 210 8.20 -19.69 8.85
N ARG A 211 9.30 -20.22 9.37
CA ARG A 211 10.17 -19.49 10.29
C ARG A 211 10.88 -18.30 9.60
N ILE A 212 11.50 -18.55 8.44
CA ILE A 212 12.24 -17.51 7.71
C ILE A 212 11.29 -16.44 7.19
N PHE A 213 10.14 -16.84 6.64
CA PHE A 213 9.12 -15.86 6.21
C PHE A 213 8.71 -14.97 7.37
N GLY A 214 8.42 -15.54 8.53
CA GLY A 214 8.09 -14.77 9.73
C GLY A 214 9.23 -13.85 10.20
N GLN A 215 10.49 -14.30 10.14
CA GLN A 215 11.65 -13.47 10.49
C GLN A 215 11.89 -12.32 9.50
N GLU A 216 11.79 -12.60 8.20
CA GLU A 216 12.03 -11.60 7.15
C GLU A 216 10.88 -10.60 7.02
N THR A 217 9.63 -11.02 7.27
CA THR A 217 8.43 -10.20 7.02
C THR A 217 7.70 -9.75 8.28
N GLY A 218 7.90 -10.41 9.41
CA GLY A 218 7.22 -10.13 10.68
C GLY A 218 5.85 -10.80 10.81
N GLY A 219 5.37 -11.58 9.85
CA GLY A 219 4.05 -12.19 9.91
C GLY A 219 3.96 -13.57 9.26
N SER A 220 2.75 -14.10 9.05
CA SER A 220 2.55 -15.45 8.54
C SER A 220 2.31 -15.49 7.03
N ILE A 221 2.71 -16.62 6.42
CA ILE A 221 2.38 -16.92 5.01
C ILE A 221 0.87 -16.91 4.77
N GLN A 222 0.08 -17.40 5.74
CA GLN A 222 -1.39 -17.41 5.66
C GLN A 222 -1.99 -16.01 5.64
N ASP A 223 -1.44 -15.09 6.41
CA ASP A 223 -1.92 -13.70 6.40
C ASP A 223 -1.57 -13.02 5.08
N TYR A 224 -0.38 -13.26 4.54
CA TYR A 224 0.00 -12.75 3.23
C TYR A 224 -0.92 -13.30 2.11
N LEU A 225 -1.18 -14.61 2.11
CA LEU A 225 -2.12 -15.25 1.18
C LEU A 225 -3.52 -14.64 1.29
N ALA A 226 -4.03 -14.47 2.51
CA ALA A 226 -5.33 -13.87 2.74
C ALA A 226 -5.38 -12.42 2.23
N THR A 227 -4.30 -11.65 2.43
CA THR A 227 -4.14 -10.30 1.90
C THR A 227 -4.27 -10.28 0.38
N ARG A 228 -3.55 -11.16 -0.29
CA ARG A 228 -3.57 -11.26 -1.75
C ARG A 228 -4.96 -11.59 -2.31
N ARG A 229 -5.65 -12.51 -1.65
CA ARG A 229 -7.03 -12.91 -1.98
C ARG A 229 -8.02 -11.76 -1.77
N VAL A 230 -7.93 -11.07 -0.63
CA VAL A 230 -8.79 -9.92 -0.33
C VAL A 230 -8.55 -8.77 -1.32
N LYS A 231 -7.30 -8.49 -1.70
CA LYS A 231 -6.97 -7.52 -2.75
C LYS A 231 -7.74 -7.83 -4.03
N ARG A 232 -7.64 -9.08 -4.51
CA ARG A 232 -8.37 -9.52 -5.72
C ARG A 232 -9.88 -9.41 -5.56
N ALA A 233 -10.41 -9.76 -4.37
CA ALA A 233 -11.83 -9.61 -4.08
C ALA A 233 -12.27 -8.13 -4.14
N CYS A 234 -11.48 -7.20 -3.64
CA CYS A 234 -11.77 -5.76 -3.76
C CYS A 234 -11.88 -5.31 -5.22
N GLU A 235 -10.97 -5.77 -6.08
CA GLU A 235 -11.01 -5.49 -7.52
C GLU A 235 -12.30 -6.02 -8.16
N LEU A 236 -12.64 -7.29 -7.91
CA LEU A 236 -13.84 -7.93 -8.47
C LEU A 236 -15.14 -7.33 -7.94
N LEU A 237 -15.19 -6.96 -6.66
CA LEU A 237 -16.35 -6.29 -6.07
C LEU A 237 -16.67 -4.95 -6.71
N ARG A 238 -15.66 -4.26 -7.24
CA ARG A 238 -15.81 -2.96 -7.92
C ARG A 238 -16.08 -3.07 -9.41
N SER A 239 -15.53 -4.09 -10.04
CA SER A 239 -15.54 -4.21 -11.51
C SER A 239 -16.59 -5.19 -12.04
N THR A 240 -17.31 -5.89 -11.17
CA THR A 240 -18.29 -6.92 -11.59
C THR A 240 -19.51 -6.94 -10.68
N ASP A 241 -20.64 -7.44 -11.22
CA ASP A 241 -21.89 -7.67 -10.48
C ASP A 241 -21.99 -9.09 -9.90
N ARG A 242 -20.91 -9.87 -9.92
CA ARG A 242 -20.88 -11.23 -9.37
C ARG A 242 -21.29 -11.25 -7.91
N SER A 243 -21.90 -12.34 -7.46
CA SER A 243 -22.27 -12.52 -6.06
C SER A 243 -21.04 -12.50 -5.15
N VAL A 244 -21.24 -12.14 -3.89
CA VAL A 244 -20.16 -12.16 -2.87
C VAL A 244 -19.58 -13.56 -2.74
N GLU A 245 -20.42 -14.59 -2.81
CA GLU A 245 -20.03 -15.99 -2.74
C GLU A 245 -19.12 -16.38 -3.92
N GLU A 246 -19.56 -16.09 -5.16
CA GLU A 246 -18.75 -16.36 -6.36
C GLU A 246 -17.38 -15.68 -6.31
N ILE A 247 -17.34 -14.43 -5.86
CA ILE A 247 -16.08 -13.69 -5.71
C ILE A 247 -15.17 -14.35 -4.67
N GLY A 248 -15.73 -14.76 -3.52
CA GLY A 248 -14.95 -15.46 -2.50
C GLY A 248 -14.30 -16.73 -3.04
N LEU A 249 -15.08 -17.58 -3.69
CA LEU A 249 -14.60 -18.82 -4.31
C LEU A 249 -13.56 -18.55 -5.43
N GLN A 250 -13.83 -17.58 -6.28
CA GLN A 250 -12.92 -17.18 -7.37
C GLN A 250 -11.58 -16.65 -6.85
N CYS A 251 -11.57 -16.03 -5.67
CA CYS A 251 -10.35 -15.57 -5.00
C CYS A 251 -9.62 -16.68 -4.23
N GLY A 252 -10.16 -17.91 -4.20
CA GLY A 252 -9.53 -19.06 -3.57
C GLY A 252 -9.89 -19.27 -2.10
N PHE A 253 -10.94 -18.59 -1.59
CA PHE A 253 -11.47 -18.91 -0.26
C PHE A 253 -12.28 -20.22 -0.30
N SER A 254 -12.23 -20.98 0.80
CA SER A 254 -12.92 -22.26 0.90
C SER A 254 -14.44 -22.14 0.89
N ASP A 255 -14.94 -21.06 1.46
CA ASP A 255 -16.36 -20.81 1.63
C ASP A 255 -16.65 -19.31 1.83
N ALA A 256 -17.91 -18.92 1.60
CA ALA A 256 -18.34 -17.53 1.71
C ALA A 256 -18.32 -16.99 3.17
N PRO A 257 -18.74 -17.72 4.21
CA PRO A 257 -18.63 -17.24 5.58
C PRO A 257 -17.22 -16.89 6.02
N TYR A 258 -16.24 -17.76 5.71
CA TYR A 258 -14.83 -17.50 6.00
C TYR A 258 -14.32 -16.28 5.20
N PHE A 259 -14.67 -16.19 3.93
CA PHE A 259 -14.35 -15.02 3.10
C PHE A 259 -14.89 -13.72 3.72
N ILE A 260 -16.20 -13.67 4.03
CA ILE A 260 -16.84 -12.46 4.58
C ILE A 260 -16.18 -12.04 5.90
N THR A 261 -15.88 -13.00 6.76
CA THR A 261 -15.23 -12.75 8.06
C THR A 261 -13.83 -12.19 7.88
N ARG A 262 -13.01 -12.81 7.02
CA ARG A 262 -11.65 -12.34 6.72
C ARG A 262 -11.66 -10.98 6.05
N PHE A 263 -12.53 -10.77 5.06
CA PHE A 263 -12.67 -9.51 4.36
C PHE A 263 -13.06 -8.38 5.33
N LYS A 264 -14.07 -8.59 6.17
CA LYS A 264 -14.51 -7.60 7.18
C LYS A 264 -13.39 -7.32 8.18
N LYS A 265 -12.65 -8.35 8.63
CA LYS A 265 -11.51 -8.17 9.54
C LYS A 265 -10.45 -7.28 8.89
N MET A 266 -10.19 -7.43 7.60
CA MET A 266 -9.11 -6.73 6.88
C MET A 266 -9.52 -5.35 6.38
N ILE A 267 -10.73 -5.18 5.86
CA ILE A 267 -11.19 -3.95 5.22
C ILE A 267 -12.02 -3.06 6.18
N GLY A 268 -12.52 -3.63 7.28
CA GLY A 268 -13.40 -2.93 8.22
C GLY A 268 -14.87 -2.91 7.79
N LYS A 269 -15.17 -3.26 6.54
CA LYS A 269 -16.53 -3.33 5.95
C LYS A 269 -16.79 -4.74 5.42
N THR A 270 -18.05 -5.16 5.37
CA THR A 270 -18.40 -6.40 4.66
C THR A 270 -18.20 -6.23 3.15
N PRO A 271 -18.02 -7.32 2.36
CA PRO A 271 -17.91 -7.23 0.92
C PRO A 271 -19.06 -6.47 0.25
N LEU A 272 -20.29 -6.68 0.72
CA LEU A 272 -21.46 -5.98 0.20
C LEU A 272 -21.46 -4.49 0.54
N GLN A 273 -21.06 -4.11 1.77
CA GLN A 273 -20.90 -2.71 2.16
C GLN A 273 -19.78 -2.03 1.36
N TYR A 274 -18.68 -2.74 1.11
CA TYR A 274 -17.58 -2.26 0.30
C TYR A 274 -18.03 -1.98 -1.14
N ARG A 275 -18.76 -2.91 -1.76
CA ARG A 275 -19.33 -2.74 -3.10
C ARG A 275 -20.25 -1.53 -3.18
N LYS A 276 -21.22 -1.42 -2.24
CA LYS A 276 -22.16 -0.28 -2.22
C LYS A 276 -21.44 1.06 -2.11
N ALA A 277 -20.43 1.15 -1.27
CA ALA A 277 -19.64 2.38 -1.14
C ALA A 277 -18.90 2.74 -2.43
N ALA A 278 -18.37 1.76 -3.17
CA ALA A 278 -17.71 2.00 -4.44
C ALA A 278 -18.66 2.51 -5.54
N PHE A 279 -19.90 2.00 -5.57
CA PHE A 279 -20.92 2.45 -6.55
C PHE A 279 -21.61 3.76 -6.19
N SER A 280 -21.65 4.14 -4.90
CA SER A 280 -22.23 5.42 -4.46
C SER A 280 -21.36 6.63 -4.80
N LEU A 281 -20.15 6.42 -5.30
CA LEU A 281 -19.15 7.44 -5.65
C LEU A 281 -19.05 7.66 -7.17
N LEU A 282 -19.85 6.94 -7.96
CA LEU A 282 -19.99 7.21 -9.39
C LEU A 282 -21.14 8.21 -9.55
N PRO A 283 -20.90 9.39 -10.22
CA PRO A 283 -21.94 10.38 -10.46
C PRO A 283 -23.06 9.85 -11.34
#